data_eee317420839dbdd4c0b6221d257b9e4
#
_entry.id   eee317420839dbdd4c0b6221d257b9e4
#
_cell.length_a   1.000
_cell.length_b   1.000
_cell.length_c   1.000
_cell.angle_alpha   90.00
_cell.angle_beta   90.00
_cell.angle_gamma   90.00
#
_symmetry.space_group_name_H-M   'P 1'
#
loop_
_entity.id
_entity.type
_entity.pdbx_description
1 polymer ?
#
loop_
_entity_poly.entity_id
_entity_poly.type
_entity_poly.pdbx_seq_one_letter_code
_entity_poly.pdbx_strand_id
1 'polypeptide(L)'
;LEAILITLPSADRLPDLLEAMKDAGSPGATVFDSQGMQLLGWLGMHPALGRHWGMEGTDHESGKTILTVVPEPFVTAVIAAADQVLGGFSAPYSGMLCSWKVGTYRCYQGDKDHGAAGGRE
;
A
#
# COMPACT_ATOMS: atom_id res chain seq x y z
N LEU A 1 13.06 -11.22 4.44
CA LEU A 1 12.23 -10.19 3.80
C LEU A 1 10.77 -10.57 3.85
N GLU A 2 9.96 -9.57 4.06
CA GLU A 2 8.52 -9.77 4.12
C GLU A 2 7.86 -8.71 3.26
N ALA A 3 6.88 -9.11 2.46
CA ALA A 3 6.09 -8.18 1.68
C ALA A 3 4.93 -7.70 2.52
N ILE A 4 4.61 -6.43 2.40
CA ILE A 4 3.45 -5.84 3.09
C ILE A 4 2.60 -5.17 2.03
N LEU A 5 1.32 -5.50 2.02
CA LEU A 5 0.38 -4.92 1.09
C LEU A 5 -0.72 -4.23 1.88
N ILE A 6 -0.97 -2.98 1.53
CA ILE A 6 -1.98 -2.18 2.21
C ILE A 6 -2.90 -1.60 1.16
N THR A 7 -4.20 -1.77 1.34
CA THR A 7 -5.18 -1.14 0.46
C THR A 7 -5.89 -0.04 1.21
N LEU A 8 -6.07 1.09 0.55
CA LEU A 8 -6.76 2.24 1.11
C LEU A 8 -7.94 2.60 0.21
N PRO A 9 -9.06 3.01 0.79
CA PRO A 9 -10.21 3.41 -0.02
C PRO A 9 -10.01 4.73 -0.75
N SER A 10 -9.05 5.55 -0.30
CA SER A 10 -8.79 6.84 -0.95
C SER A 10 -7.36 7.23 -0.68
N ALA A 11 -6.94 8.34 -1.29
CA ALA A 11 -5.58 8.82 -1.16
C ALA A 11 -5.38 9.74 0.05
N ASP A 12 -6.40 9.96 0.84
CA ASP A 12 -6.35 10.97 1.89
C ASP A 12 -5.21 10.75 2.87
N ARG A 13 -4.99 9.51 3.27
CA ARG A 13 -3.97 9.21 4.27
C ARG A 13 -2.67 8.73 3.65
N LEU A 14 -2.59 8.74 2.32
CA LEU A 14 -1.44 8.17 1.65
C LEU A 14 -0.11 8.86 2.00
N PRO A 15 -0.04 10.20 1.97
CA PRO A 15 1.25 10.83 2.30
C PRO A 15 1.70 10.52 3.72
N ASP A 16 0.78 10.59 4.68
CA ASP A 16 1.12 10.31 6.06
C ASP A 16 1.55 8.86 6.24
N LEU A 17 0.88 7.96 5.55
CA LEU A 17 1.20 6.55 5.65
C LEU A 17 2.58 6.27 5.10
N LEU A 18 2.89 6.82 3.92
CA LEU A 18 4.19 6.58 3.31
C LEU A 18 5.31 7.12 4.16
N GLU A 19 5.11 8.30 4.74
CA GLU A 19 6.13 8.88 5.59
C GLU A 19 6.35 8.06 6.84
N ALA A 20 5.26 7.63 7.47
CA ALA A 20 5.37 6.83 8.69
C ALA A 20 6.07 5.50 8.42
N MET A 21 5.74 4.86 7.29
CA MET A 21 6.37 3.59 6.96
C MET A 21 7.85 3.77 6.67
N LYS A 22 8.21 4.84 5.96
CA LYS A 22 9.60 5.12 5.67
C LYS A 22 10.39 5.33 6.96
N ASP A 23 9.82 6.12 7.87
CA ASP A 23 10.51 6.39 9.13
C ASP A 23 10.67 5.14 9.97
N ALA A 24 9.78 4.18 9.80
CA ALA A 24 9.83 2.93 10.56
C ALA A 24 10.78 1.91 9.93
N GLY A 25 11.31 2.19 8.75
CA GLY A 25 12.31 1.31 8.15
C GLY A 25 11.95 0.74 6.79
N SER A 26 10.80 1.12 6.23
CA SER A 26 10.47 0.64 4.89
C SER A 26 11.40 1.31 3.88
N PRO A 27 12.08 0.53 3.04
CA PRO A 27 13.05 1.12 2.11
C PRO A 27 12.41 1.83 0.93
N GLY A 28 11.16 1.57 0.67
CA GLY A 28 10.45 2.19 -0.44
C GLY A 28 9.12 1.49 -0.61
N ALA A 29 8.35 1.96 -1.58
CA ALA A 29 7.05 1.36 -1.81
C ALA A 29 6.60 1.64 -3.23
N THR A 30 5.78 0.74 -3.75
CA THR A 30 5.11 0.93 -5.03
C THR A 30 3.65 1.23 -4.72
N VAL A 31 3.13 2.28 -5.33
CA VAL A 31 1.75 2.69 -5.11
C VAL A 31 1.03 2.62 -6.44
N PHE A 32 -0.14 2.01 -6.43
CA PHE A 32 -0.94 1.93 -7.65
C PHE A 32 -2.42 2.07 -7.31
N ASP A 33 -3.17 2.46 -8.32
CA ASP A 33 -4.60 2.65 -8.16
C ASP A 33 -5.29 1.30 -8.07
N SER A 34 -6.36 1.24 -7.28
CA SER A 34 -7.07 -0.01 -7.11
C SER A 34 -8.52 0.28 -6.75
N GLN A 35 -9.35 -0.75 -6.86
CA GLN A 35 -10.75 -0.67 -6.47
C GLN A 35 -11.08 -1.88 -5.65
N GLY A 36 -11.83 -1.64 -4.58
CA GLY A 36 -12.24 -2.71 -3.70
C GLY A 36 -13.38 -3.54 -4.27
N MET A 37 -13.45 -4.77 -3.85
CA MET A 37 -14.50 -5.66 -4.30
C MET A 37 -15.88 -5.18 -3.85
N GLN A 38 -15.94 -4.47 -2.73
CA GLN A 38 -17.21 -3.95 -2.27
C GLN A 38 -17.85 -3.06 -3.31
N LEU A 39 -17.06 -2.17 -3.88
CA LEU A 39 -17.58 -1.32 -4.94
C LEU A 39 -17.94 -2.16 -6.16
N LEU A 40 -17.09 -3.08 -6.54
CA LEU A 40 -17.35 -3.92 -7.69
C LEU A 40 -18.58 -4.79 -7.47
N GLY A 41 -18.74 -5.30 -6.26
CA GLY A 41 -19.92 -6.09 -5.94
C GLY A 41 -21.18 -5.28 -6.01
N TRP A 42 -21.14 -4.06 -5.52
CA TRP A 42 -22.29 -3.19 -5.60
C TRP A 42 -22.65 -2.87 -7.05
N LEU A 43 -21.66 -2.59 -7.86
CA LEU A 43 -21.88 -2.34 -9.28
C LEU A 43 -22.47 -3.54 -9.97
N GLY A 44 -22.04 -4.73 -9.58
CA GLY A 44 -22.57 -5.95 -10.15
C GLY A 44 -24.03 -6.19 -9.80
N MET A 45 -24.44 -5.78 -8.61
CA MET A 45 -25.81 -5.94 -8.18
C MET A 45 -26.75 -4.93 -8.82
N HIS A 46 -26.20 -3.85 -9.32
CA HIS A 46 -27.00 -2.78 -9.94
C HIS A 46 -26.41 -2.42 -11.28
N PRO A 47 -26.57 -3.31 -12.27
CA PRO A 47 -25.85 -3.13 -13.54
C PRO A 47 -26.09 -1.78 -14.21
N ALA A 48 -27.32 -1.31 -14.20
CA ALA A 48 -27.62 -0.02 -14.83
C ALA A 48 -26.93 1.11 -14.11
N LEU A 49 -27.02 1.09 -12.79
CA LEU A 49 -26.32 2.08 -11.99
C LEU A 49 -24.83 1.87 -12.07
N GLY A 50 -24.43 0.62 -12.19
CA GLY A 50 -23.02 0.30 -12.29
C GLY A 50 -22.37 0.94 -13.48
N ARG A 51 -23.04 0.88 -14.63
CA ARG A 51 -22.49 1.55 -15.80
C ARG A 51 -22.42 3.05 -15.59
N HIS A 52 -23.46 3.58 -15.00
CA HIS A 52 -23.52 5.00 -14.71
C HIS A 52 -22.38 5.39 -13.75
N TRP A 53 -22.22 4.61 -12.70
CA TRP A 53 -21.18 4.86 -11.74
C TRP A 53 -19.80 4.74 -12.37
N GLY A 54 -19.64 3.76 -13.24
CA GLY A 54 -18.37 3.60 -13.91
C GLY A 54 -18.02 4.81 -14.73
N MET A 55 -19.01 5.42 -15.32
CA MET A 55 -18.75 6.63 -16.09
C MET A 55 -18.58 7.83 -15.21
N GLU A 56 -19.25 7.80 -14.07
CA GLU A 56 -19.16 8.90 -13.14
C GLU A 56 -18.29 8.54 -11.96
N GLY A 57 -17.37 7.66 -12.18
CA GLY A 57 -16.47 7.25 -11.15
C GLY A 57 -15.76 8.41 -10.48
N THR A 58 -15.97 9.58 -10.99
CA THR A 58 -15.42 10.77 -10.38
C THR A 58 -15.82 10.93 -8.94
N ASP A 59 -16.99 10.42 -8.59
CA ASP A 59 -17.43 10.55 -7.22
C ASP A 59 -16.81 9.50 -6.33
N HIS A 60 -16.13 8.56 -6.92
CA HIS A 60 -15.50 7.49 -6.18
C HIS A 60 -14.05 7.48 -6.51
N GLU A 61 -13.30 8.13 -5.67
CA GLU A 61 -11.87 8.06 -5.84
C GLU A 61 -11.43 6.62 -5.94
N SER A 62 -10.50 6.39 -6.83
CA SER A 62 -9.83 5.10 -6.82
C SER A 62 -9.14 4.93 -5.49
N GLY A 63 -9.19 3.72 -4.98
CA GLY A 63 -8.39 3.39 -3.84
C GLY A 63 -6.93 3.36 -4.23
N LYS A 64 -6.09 3.23 -3.22
CA LYS A 64 -4.65 3.11 -3.42
C LYS A 64 -4.18 1.83 -2.79
N THR A 65 -3.29 1.14 -3.48
CA THR A 65 -2.66 -0.05 -2.93
C THR A 65 -1.17 0.20 -2.85
N ILE A 66 -0.60 -0.11 -1.71
CA ILE A 66 0.82 0.07 -1.45
C ILE A 66 1.44 -1.29 -1.28
N LEU A 67 2.54 -1.53 -1.99
CA LEU A 67 3.29 -2.76 -1.84
C LEU A 67 4.71 -2.41 -1.49
N THR A 68 5.23 -2.98 -0.42
CA THR A 68 6.61 -2.79 -0.05
C THR A 68 7.19 -4.11 0.44
N VAL A 69 8.51 -4.25 0.30
CA VAL A 69 9.23 -5.41 0.80
C VAL A 69 10.19 -4.90 1.87
N VAL A 70 10.11 -5.45 3.05
CA VAL A 70 10.76 -4.92 4.24
C VAL A 70 11.66 -5.98 4.84
N PRO A 71 12.88 -5.61 5.25
CA PRO A 71 13.75 -6.54 5.97
C PRO A 71 13.10 -6.96 7.29
N GLU A 72 13.34 -8.19 7.69
CA GLU A 72 12.70 -8.77 8.86
C GLU A 72 12.76 -7.90 10.11
N PRO A 73 13.91 -7.30 10.45
CA PRO A 73 13.96 -6.55 11.70
C PRO A 73 13.02 -5.36 11.75
N PHE A 74 12.55 -4.88 10.60
CA PHE A 74 11.72 -3.67 10.58
C PHE A 74 10.24 -3.97 10.36
N VAL A 75 9.88 -5.23 10.14
CA VAL A 75 8.51 -5.56 9.75
C VAL A 75 7.50 -5.12 10.81
N THR A 76 7.76 -5.48 12.07
CA THR A 76 6.83 -5.14 13.14
C THR A 76 6.67 -3.62 13.26
N ALA A 77 7.77 -2.88 13.15
CA ALA A 77 7.71 -1.43 13.29
C ALA A 77 6.94 -0.80 12.13
N VAL A 78 7.13 -1.31 10.91
CA VAL A 78 6.43 -0.76 9.76
C VAL A 78 4.93 -1.03 9.87
N ILE A 79 4.56 -2.23 10.29
CA ILE A 79 3.14 -2.55 10.45
C ILE A 79 2.52 -1.69 11.55
N ALA A 80 3.23 -1.52 12.66
CA ALA A 80 2.72 -0.69 13.75
C ALA A 80 2.55 0.77 13.31
N ALA A 81 3.47 1.27 12.50
CA ALA A 81 3.36 2.63 11.99
C ALA A 81 2.13 2.78 11.10
N ALA A 82 1.89 1.80 10.25
CA ALA A 82 0.71 1.82 9.38
C ALA A 82 -0.57 1.78 10.22
N ASP A 83 -0.61 0.91 11.21
CA ASP A 83 -1.78 0.82 12.08
C ASP A 83 -2.07 2.15 12.75
N GLN A 84 -1.03 2.83 13.19
CA GLN A 84 -1.23 4.09 13.89
C GLN A 84 -1.83 5.14 12.96
N VAL A 85 -1.32 5.23 11.75
CA VAL A 85 -1.84 6.21 10.80
C VAL A 85 -3.28 5.90 10.43
N LEU A 86 -3.60 4.62 10.27
CA LEU A 86 -4.91 4.22 9.76
C LEU A 86 -5.91 3.88 10.85
N GLY A 87 -5.56 4.09 12.11
CA GLY A 87 -6.49 3.85 13.20
C GLY A 87 -6.79 2.38 13.44
N GLY A 88 -5.85 1.49 13.08
CA GLY A 88 -6.01 0.07 13.34
C GLY A 88 -7.07 -0.61 12.49
N PHE A 89 -7.48 0.04 11.40
CA PHE A 89 -8.48 -0.54 10.50
C PHE A 89 -9.80 -0.79 11.21
N SER A 90 -10.12 0.05 12.18
CA SER A 90 -11.33 -0.15 12.99
C SER A 90 -12.58 0.43 12.36
N ALA A 91 -12.43 1.36 11.44
CA ALA A 91 -13.59 1.96 10.77
C ALA A 91 -14.01 1.13 9.58
N PRO A 92 -15.31 1.10 9.25
CA PRO A 92 -15.74 0.42 8.04
C PRO A 92 -15.04 0.97 6.81
N TYR A 93 -14.65 0.09 5.90
CA TYR A 93 -14.02 0.48 4.65
C TYR A 93 -12.73 1.24 4.83
N SER A 94 -12.04 1.00 5.94
CA SER A 94 -10.78 1.68 6.19
C SER A 94 -9.61 1.04 5.45
N GLY A 95 -9.84 -0.13 4.84
CA GLY A 95 -8.78 -0.77 4.08
C GLY A 95 -8.39 -2.11 4.66
N MET A 96 -7.25 -2.58 4.19
CA MET A 96 -6.76 -3.89 4.59
C MET A 96 -5.24 -3.86 4.59
N LEU A 97 -4.65 -4.64 5.47
CA LEU A 97 -3.21 -4.84 5.48
C LEU A 97 -2.94 -6.32 5.60
N CYS A 98 -2.03 -6.82 4.78
CA CYS A 98 -1.58 -8.20 4.95
C CYS A 98 -0.09 -8.27 4.62
N SER A 99 0.56 -9.32 5.09
CA SER A 99 1.96 -9.51 4.84
C SER A 99 2.26 -10.98 4.65
N TRP A 100 3.39 -11.26 3.99
CA TRP A 100 3.81 -12.63 3.79
C TRP A 100 5.31 -12.65 3.51
N LYS A 101 5.90 -13.82 3.72
CA LYS A 101 7.33 -14.00 3.49
C LYS A 101 7.62 -14.04 2.00
N VAL A 102 8.72 -13.41 1.62
CA VAL A 102 9.13 -13.33 0.21
C VAL A 102 10.15 -14.41 -0.04
N GLY A 103 9.91 -15.23 -1.07
CA GLY A 103 10.84 -16.30 -1.42
C GLY A 103 12.04 -15.81 -2.20
N THR A 104 11.82 -14.92 -3.15
CA THR A 104 12.90 -14.39 -3.96
C THR A 104 12.68 -12.90 -4.15
N TYR A 105 13.73 -12.12 -3.99
CA TYR A 105 13.67 -10.68 -4.12
C TYR A 105 14.92 -10.18 -4.81
N ARG A 106 14.74 -9.37 -5.83
CA ARG A 106 15.86 -8.75 -6.52
C ARG A 106 15.54 -7.30 -6.78
N CYS A 107 16.51 -6.45 -6.54
CA CYS A 107 16.33 -5.02 -6.68
C CYS A 107 17.68 -4.42 -7.02
N TYR A 108 17.69 -3.43 -7.87
CA TYR A 108 18.92 -2.75 -8.21
C TYR A 108 19.40 -1.94 -7.01
N GLN A 109 20.66 -2.11 -6.66
CA GLN A 109 21.23 -1.47 -5.49
C GLN A 109 22.48 -0.66 -5.80
N GLY A 110 22.84 -0.58 -7.05
CA GLY A 110 24.15 -0.07 -7.42
C GLY A 110 24.45 1.33 -6.92
N ASP A 111 23.46 2.22 -6.99
CA ASP A 111 23.71 3.61 -6.63
C ASP A 111 24.02 3.77 -5.16
N LYS A 112 23.39 2.99 -4.33
CA LYS A 112 23.65 3.04 -2.91
C LYS A 112 25.07 2.64 -2.61
N ASP A 113 25.51 1.63 -3.29
CA ASP A 113 26.86 1.14 -3.06
C ASP A 113 27.88 2.14 -3.52
N HIS A 114 27.58 2.83 -4.59
CA HIS A 114 28.49 3.85 -5.07
C HIS A 114 28.61 4.99 -4.09
N GLY A 115 27.51 5.35 -3.52
CA GLY A 115 27.56 6.41 -2.56
C GLY A 115 28.46 6.06 -1.44
N ALA A 116 28.60 4.89 -1.23
CA ALA A 116 29.54 4.50 -0.26
C ALA A 116 30.83 4.30 -0.90
N ALA A 117 30.92 4.50 -1.90
CA ALA A 117 31.55 4.24 -2.48
C ALA A 117 31.41 3.23 -2.71
N GLY A 118 31.27 3.17 -2.82
CA GLY A 118 31.01 2.63 -3.18
C GLY A 118 30.72 1.69 -3.05
N GLY A 119 30.88 1.38 -2.84
CA GLY A 119 30.54 0.52 -2.62
C GLY A 119 30.12 -0.42 -3.23
N ARG A 120 30.28 -0.69 -3.69
CA ARG A 120 29.65 -1.37 -4.20
C ARG A 120 29.72 -2.37 -4.33
N GLU A 121 29.98 -2.65 -4.09
CA GLU A 121 29.63 -3.23 -3.91
C GLU A 121 29.49 -3.74 -3.79
#